data_68351affa9a39711883a9f33d23c192c
#
_entry.id   68351affa9a39711883a9f33d23c192c
#
_cell.length_a   1.000
_cell.length_b   1.000
_cell.length_c   1.000
_cell.angle_alpha   90.00
_cell.angle_beta   90.00
_cell.angle_gamma   90.00
#
_symmetry.space_group_name_H-M   'P 1'
#
loop_
_entity.id
_entity.type
_entity.pdbx_description
1 polymer ?
#
loop_
_entity_poly.entity_id
_entity_poly.type
_entity_poly.pdbx_seq_one_letter_code
_entity_poly.pdbx_strand_id
1 'polypeptide(L)'
;CYPVRNAPTTGEVWRMNFSRVQWTVDVADGKYAKRTGTDGKPLPEDNWVWAATGLIDIHYPETWAYVFFTENGESCPMPEEEKIKLEMYKIYYAQHEYCRRFGCFAKTAEEAAACLPTGFAYDADAAKKTIVETTSRYFELSRKLTCGKTMVVQCDGFNYIE
;
A
#
# COMPACT_ATOMS: atom_id res chain seq x y z
N CYS A 1 22.14 12.28 -11.38
CA CYS A 1 21.51 13.60 -11.62
C CYS A 1 20.00 13.40 -11.57
N TYR A 2 19.32 13.98 -10.61
CA TYR A 2 17.87 14.00 -10.61
C TYR A 2 17.41 15.06 -11.63
N PRO A 3 16.41 14.78 -12.45
CA PRO A 3 15.90 15.79 -13.35
C PRO A 3 15.36 16.97 -12.52
N VAL A 4 15.84 18.15 -12.81
CA VAL A 4 15.28 19.38 -12.24
C VAL A 4 13.89 19.52 -12.83
N ARG A 5 12.86 19.34 -12.01
CA ARG A 5 11.48 19.61 -12.41
C ARG A 5 11.23 21.11 -12.33
N ASN A 6 10.53 21.64 -13.30
CA ASN A 6 10.00 22.99 -13.24
C ASN A 6 9.01 23.10 -12.05
N ALA A 7 8.76 24.33 -11.60
CA ALA A 7 7.70 24.56 -10.63
C ALA A 7 6.37 24.01 -11.17
N PRO A 8 5.51 23.45 -10.28
CA PRO A 8 4.22 22.94 -10.72
C PRO A 8 3.33 24.07 -11.25
N THR A 9 2.50 23.75 -12.20
CA THR A 9 1.49 24.64 -12.74
C THR A 9 0.11 24.32 -12.17
N THR A 10 -0.79 25.32 -12.15
CA THR A 10 -2.18 25.12 -11.71
C THR A 10 -2.83 24.03 -12.56
N GLY A 11 -3.52 23.09 -11.90
CA GLY A 11 -4.18 21.93 -12.53
C GLY A 11 -3.30 20.69 -12.64
N GLU A 12 -2.00 20.78 -12.37
CA GLU A 12 -1.15 19.58 -12.32
C GLU A 12 -1.46 18.69 -11.12
N VAL A 13 -1.38 17.38 -11.36
CA VAL A 13 -1.47 16.34 -10.33
C VAL A 13 -0.16 15.57 -10.30
N TRP A 14 0.51 15.59 -9.16
CA TRP A 14 1.73 14.81 -8.96
C TRP A 14 1.46 13.64 -8.04
N ARG A 15 1.87 12.46 -8.46
CA ARG A 15 1.94 11.30 -7.58
C ARG A 15 3.27 11.37 -6.81
N MET A 16 3.18 11.46 -5.50
CA MET A 16 4.34 11.60 -4.63
C MET A 16 4.41 10.47 -3.62
N ASN A 17 5.61 9.96 -3.40
CA ASN A 17 5.89 9.04 -2.31
C ASN A 17 6.17 9.84 -1.04
N PHE A 18 5.35 9.65 -0.02
CA PHE A 18 5.50 10.23 1.30
C PHE A 18 6.05 9.23 2.31
N SER A 19 6.54 8.09 1.86
CA SER A 19 7.21 7.14 2.73
C SER A 19 8.39 7.85 3.39
N ARG A 20 8.30 7.97 4.69
CA ARG A 20 9.32 8.65 5.48
C ARG A 20 10.29 7.61 6.00
N VAL A 21 11.47 7.56 5.43
CA VAL A 21 12.60 6.92 6.09
C VAL A 21 13.24 7.98 6.98
N GLN A 22 12.96 7.93 8.26
CA GLN A 22 13.62 8.79 9.22
C GLN A 22 14.86 8.07 9.73
N TRP A 23 16.01 8.50 9.23
CA TRP A 23 17.29 8.05 9.74
C TRP A 23 17.61 8.78 11.04
N THR A 24 17.45 8.10 12.12
CA THR A 24 18.02 8.50 13.39
C THR A 24 18.83 7.34 13.91
N VAL A 25 20.09 7.26 13.52
CA VAL A 25 21.01 6.27 14.03
C VAL A 25 21.98 6.95 15.00
N ASP A 26 22.08 6.41 16.17
CA ASP A 26 23.17 6.73 17.07
C ASP A 26 24.42 5.95 16.64
N VAL A 27 25.58 6.51 16.87
CA VAL A 27 26.86 5.86 16.61
C VAL A 27 27.51 5.60 17.97
N ALA A 28 27.72 4.32 18.30
CA ALA A 28 28.46 3.89 19.48
C ALA A 28 29.65 3.02 19.01
N ASP A 29 30.84 3.36 19.50
CA ASP A 29 32.09 2.66 19.14
C ASP A 29 32.33 2.50 17.64
N GLY A 30 31.98 3.53 16.87
CA GLY A 30 32.13 3.56 15.40
C GLY A 30 31.17 2.63 14.65
N LYS A 31 30.15 2.09 15.32
CA LYS A 31 29.09 1.27 14.72
C LYS A 31 27.73 1.94 14.89
N TYR A 32 26.85 1.68 13.96
CA TYR A 32 25.45 2.11 14.10
C TYR A 32 24.79 1.40 15.27
N ALA A 33 24.21 2.16 16.18
CA ALA A 33 23.47 1.67 17.33
C ALA A 33 21.97 2.01 17.18
N LYS A 34 21.12 1.08 17.59
CA LYS A 34 19.68 1.30 17.61
C LYS A 34 19.32 2.21 18.79
N ARG A 35 18.46 3.21 18.55
CA ARG A 35 17.88 3.99 19.63
C ARG A 35 17.02 3.12 20.52
N THR A 36 17.12 3.37 21.79
CA THR A 36 16.30 2.73 22.82
C THR A 36 15.39 3.74 23.49
N GLY A 37 14.19 3.29 23.81
CA GLY A 37 13.27 4.07 24.63
C GLY A 37 13.72 4.15 26.09
N THR A 38 12.98 4.88 26.90
CA THR A 38 13.21 5.00 28.34
C THR A 38 13.11 3.66 29.10
N ASP A 39 12.47 2.68 28.50
CA ASP A 39 12.35 1.30 28.99
C ASP A 39 13.52 0.39 28.58
N GLY A 40 14.52 0.94 27.89
CA GLY A 40 15.69 0.19 27.39
C GLY A 40 15.41 -0.68 26.17
N LYS A 41 14.18 -0.66 25.64
CA LYS A 41 13.83 -1.44 24.43
C LYS A 41 14.08 -0.62 23.16
N PRO A 42 14.45 -1.28 22.06
CA PRO A 42 14.57 -0.60 20.78
C PRO A 42 13.24 0.06 20.37
N LEU A 43 13.30 1.30 19.92
CA LEU A 43 12.12 1.96 19.35
C LEU A 43 11.69 1.28 18.05
N PRO A 44 10.41 1.02 17.84
CA PRO A 44 9.93 0.32 16.62
C PRO A 44 10.37 1.02 15.33
N GLU A 45 10.38 2.33 15.34
CA GLU A 45 10.69 3.18 14.18
C GLU A 45 12.20 3.28 13.91
N ASP A 46 13.03 3.09 14.92
CA ASP A 46 14.50 3.16 14.83
C ASP A 46 15.14 1.80 14.52
N ASN A 47 14.33 0.77 14.37
CA ASN A 47 14.79 -0.59 14.03
C ASN A 47 15.00 -0.80 12.53
N TRP A 48 14.77 0.22 11.71
CA TRP A 48 14.93 0.15 10.29
C TRP A 48 16.41 0.24 9.93
N VAL A 49 16.99 -0.85 9.49
CA VAL A 49 18.30 -0.85 8.82
C VAL A 49 18.00 -0.82 7.32
N TRP A 50 18.32 0.29 6.70
CA TRP A 50 18.29 0.37 5.25
C TRP A 50 19.43 -0.48 4.69
N ALA A 51 19.12 -1.58 4.01
CA ALA A 51 20.08 -2.29 3.18
C ALA A 51 20.12 -1.61 1.81
N ALA A 52 21.29 -1.51 1.21
CA ALA A 52 21.47 -0.96 -0.14
C ALA A 52 20.66 -1.73 -1.22
N THR A 53 20.11 -2.88 -0.89
CA THR A 53 19.20 -3.69 -1.69
C THR A 53 17.72 -3.33 -1.51
N GLY A 54 17.41 -2.34 -0.64
CA GLY A 54 16.11 -1.62 -0.61
C GLY A 54 15.13 -2.39 0.17
N LEU A 55 14.61 -3.16 0.60
CA LEU A 55 13.37 -3.58 1.23
C LEU A 55 13.57 -4.59 2.34
N ILE A 56 13.14 -4.19 3.51
CA ILE A 56 13.15 -5.09 4.65
C ILE A 56 11.76 -5.67 4.90
N ASP A 57 10.70 -4.98 4.51
CA ASP A 57 9.35 -5.53 4.58
C ASP A 57 8.51 -5.07 3.39
N ILE A 58 8.33 -5.94 2.43
CA ILE A 58 7.52 -5.72 1.23
C ILE A 58 6.02 -5.59 1.55
N HIS A 59 5.61 -5.86 2.79
CA HIS A 59 4.23 -5.79 3.24
C HIS A 59 3.82 -4.43 3.77
N TYR A 60 4.75 -3.49 3.96
CA TYR A 60 4.41 -2.11 4.25
C TYR A 60 4.26 -1.34 2.94
N PRO A 61 3.03 -1.01 2.55
CA PRO A 61 2.83 -0.25 1.35
C PRO A 61 3.52 1.09 1.50
N GLU A 62 4.29 1.48 0.49
CA GLU A 62 4.79 2.83 0.37
C GLU A 62 3.61 3.81 0.50
N THR A 63 3.79 4.86 1.28
CA THR A 63 2.76 5.88 1.43
C THR A 63 2.82 6.81 0.23
N TRP A 64 1.97 6.55 -0.73
CA TRP A 64 1.78 7.40 -1.90
C TRP A 64 0.57 8.31 -1.71
N ALA A 65 0.69 9.52 -2.18
CA ALA A 65 -0.43 10.46 -2.25
C ALA A 65 -0.39 11.25 -3.55
N TYR A 66 -1.51 11.87 -3.88
CA TYR A 66 -1.62 12.80 -4.98
C TYR A 66 -1.61 14.23 -4.43
N VAL A 67 -0.77 15.06 -5.01
CA VAL A 67 -0.72 16.50 -4.74
C VAL A 67 -1.33 17.21 -5.94
N PHE A 68 -2.40 17.93 -5.70
CA PHE A 68 -3.10 18.72 -6.71
C PHE A 68 -2.79 20.20 -6.50
N PHE A 69 -2.28 20.85 -7.53
CA PHE A 69 -1.92 22.26 -7.49
C PHE A 69 -3.11 23.10 -8.00
N THR A 70 -3.78 23.77 -7.09
CA THR A 70 -4.98 24.57 -7.37
C THR A 70 -4.89 25.93 -6.70
N GLU A 71 -5.46 26.96 -7.33
CA GLU A 71 -5.56 28.31 -6.77
C GLU A 71 -6.79 28.47 -5.86
N ASN A 72 -7.83 27.67 -6.06
CA ASN A 72 -9.15 27.86 -5.47
C ASN A 72 -9.51 26.80 -4.39
N GLY A 73 -8.57 25.98 -3.97
CA GLY A 73 -8.84 24.93 -2.97
C GLY A 73 -9.78 23.81 -3.45
N GLU A 74 -9.85 23.60 -4.75
CA GLU A 74 -10.61 22.49 -5.34
C GLU A 74 -10.06 21.14 -4.89
N SER A 75 -10.93 20.15 -4.76
CA SER A 75 -10.51 18.79 -4.41
C SER A 75 -9.79 18.12 -5.57
N CYS A 76 -8.71 17.39 -5.27
CA CYS A 76 -8.00 16.59 -6.27
C CYS A 76 -8.92 15.50 -6.84
N PRO A 77 -9.12 15.46 -8.16
CA PRO A 77 -9.80 14.34 -8.79
C PRO A 77 -8.91 13.11 -8.73
N MET A 78 -9.15 12.20 -7.77
CA MET A 78 -8.39 10.96 -7.71
C MET A 78 -8.71 10.09 -8.92
N PRO A 79 -7.70 9.62 -9.68
CA PRO A 79 -7.90 8.71 -10.80
C PRO A 79 -8.69 7.46 -10.40
N GLU A 80 -9.50 6.94 -11.32
CA GLU A 80 -10.34 5.76 -11.07
C GLU A 80 -9.49 4.54 -10.68
N GLU A 81 -8.40 4.32 -11.39
CA GLU A 81 -7.47 3.22 -11.14
C GLU A 81 -6.91 3.23 -9.71
N GLU A 82 -6.64 4.40 -9.15
CA GLU A 82 -6.15 4.51 -7.79
C GLU A 82 -7.24 4.23 -6.75
N LYS A 83 -8.48 4.67 -7.01
CA LYS A 83 -9.63 4.32 -6.14
C LYS A 83 -9.85 2.81 -6.11
N ILE A 84 -9.86 2.20 -7.29
CA ILE A 84 -10.05 0.76 -7.45
C ILE A 84 -8.90 0.01 -6.77
N LYS A 85 -7.66 0.42 -6.99
CA LYS A 85 -6.49 -0.18 -6.38
C LYS A 85 -6.58 -0.14 -4.85
N LEU A 86 -6.95 0.99 -4.26
CA LEU A 86 -7.10 1.12 -2.81
C LEU A 86 -8.16 0.16 -2.26
N GLU A 87 -9.30 -0.01 -2.94
CA GLU A 87 -10.32 -0.97 -2.55
C GLU A 87 -9.82 -2.43 -2.68
N MET A 88 -9.09 -2.74 -3.75
CA MET A 88 -8.51 -4.07 -3.93
C MET A 88 -7.45 -4.39 -2.87
N TYR A 89 -6.65 -3.40 -2.43
CA TYR A 89 -5.71 -3.61 -1.34
C TYR A 89 -6.38 -3.92 0.00
N LYS A 90 -7.58 -3.41 0.26
CA LYS A 90 -8.35 -3.85 1.44
C LYS A 90 -8.62 -5.36 1.38
N ILE A 91 -9.04 -5.87 0.21
CA ILE A 91 -9.25 -7.30 0.01
C ILE A 91 -7.94 -8.09 0.08
N TYR A 92 -6.86 -7.53 -0.47
CA TYR A 92 -5.53 -8.13 -0.37
C TYR A 92 -5.12 -8.39 1.09
N TYR A 93 -5.23 -7.39 1.96
CA TYR A 93 -4.92 -7.57 3.39
C TYR A 93 -5.90 -8.53 4.07
N ALA A 94 -7.17 -8.47 3.70
CA ALA A 94 -8.18 -9.38 4.21
C ALA A 94 -7.91 -10.85 3.82
N GLN A 95 -7.39 -11.11 2.62
CA GLN A 95 -6.96 -12.43 2.15
C GLN A 95 -5.81 -12.98 2.99
N HIS A 96 -4.80 -12.15 3.30
CA HIS A 96 -3.71 -12.58 4.17
C HIS A 96 -4.20 -12.88 5.58
N GLU A 97 -5.09 -12.06 6.14
CA GLU A 97 -5.67 -12.31 7.45
C GLU A 97 -6.58 -13.56 7.45
N TYR A 98 -7.34 -13.76 6.39
CA TYR A 98 -8.15 -14.96 6.20
C TYR A 98 -7.27 -16.22 6.17
N CYS A 99 -6.20 -16.19 5.38
CA CYS A 99 -5.26 -17.29 5.31
C CYS A 99 -4.58 -17.57 6.66
N ARG A 100 -4.23 -16.52 7.41
CA ARG A 100 -3.67 -16.68 8.75
C ARG A 100 -4.63 -17.37 9.72
N ARG A 101 -5.95 -17.10 9.59
CA ARG A 101 -6.98 -17.68 10.47
C ARG A 101 -7.39 -19.10 10.07
N PHE A 102 -7.52 -19.33 8.77
CA PHE A 102 -8.17 -20.54 8.26
C PHE A 102 -7.23 -21.49 7.51
N GLY A 103 -5.96 -21.09 7.27
CA GLY A 103 -4.97 -21.90 6.58
C GLY A 103 -5.17 -21.98 5.06
N CYS A 104 -6.08 -21.21 4.50
CA CYS A 104 -6.38 -21.13 3.06
C CYS A 104 -6.85 -19.73 2.71
N PHE A 105 -6.78 -19.38 1.42
CA PHE A 105 -7.33 -18.11 0.93
C PHE A 105 -8.84 -18.20 0.72
N ALA A 106 -9.53 -17.08 0.94
CA ALA A 106 -10.95 -16.95 0.66
C ALA A 106 -11.22 -17.02 -0.84
N LYS A 107 -12.31 -17.64 -1.23
CA LYS A 107 -12.69 -17.82 -2.63
C LYS A 107 -13.39 -16.60 -3.22
N THR A 108 -13.91 -15.73 -2.39
CA THR A 108 -14.57 -14.50 -2.80
C THR A 108 -14.06 -13.29 -2.01
N ALA A 109 -14.24 -12.10 -2.57
CA ALA A 109 -13.86 -10.87 -1.90
C ALA A 109 -14.71 -10.62 -0.64
N GLU A 110 -15.97 -11.04 -0.63
CA GLU A 110 -16.87 -10.94 0.52
C GLU A 110 -16.43 -11.83 1.68
N GLU A 111 -16.02 -13.08 1.39
CA GLU A 111 -15.47 -13.97 2.42
C GLU A 111 -14.19 -13.38 3.03
N ALA A 112 -13.30 -12.86 2.20
CA ALA A 112 -12.08 -12.19 2.67
C ALA A 112 -12.43 -10.98 3.54
N ALA A 113 -13.38 -10.15 3.11
CA ALA A 113 -13.76 -8.91 3.78
C ALA A 113 -14.27 -9.13 5.21
N ALA A 114 -14.81 -10.32 5.54
CA ALA A 114 -15.19 -10.68 6.90
C ALA A 114 -13.99 -10.68 7.87
N CYS A 115 -12.77 -10.70 7.36
CA CYS A 115 -11.54 -10.63 8.14
C CYS A 115 -10.93 -9.22 8.24
N LEU A 116 -11.57 -8.19 7.66
CA LEU A 116 -11.12 -6.82 7.82
C LEU A 116 -11.18 -6.37 9.29
N PRO A 117 -10.18 -5.60 9.75
CA PRO A 117 -10.21 -5.05 11.10
C PRO A 117 -11.43 -4.13 11.31
N THR A 118 -11.93 -4.09 12.54
CA THR A 118 -13.03 -3.21 12.93
C THR A 118 -12.66 -1.75 12.63
N GLY A 119 -13.55 -1.04 11.93
CA GLY A 119 -13.33 0.37 11.55
C GLY A 119 -12.84 0.57 10.11
N PHE A 120 -12.47 -0.49 9.41
CA PHE A 120 -12.24 -0.38 7.97
C PHE A 120 -13.57 -0.30 7.23
N ALA A 121 -13.80 0.83 6.57
CA ALA A 121 -14.93 0.96 5.67
C ALA A 121 -14.71 0.05 4.45
N TYR A 122 -15.68 -0.79 4.16
CA TYR A 122 -15.67 -1.71 3.05
C TYR A 122 -16.87 -1.44 2.15
N ASP A 123 -16.60 -1.26 0.87
CA ASP A 123 -17.64 -1.12 -0.13
C ASP A 123 -18.03 -2.51 -0.66
N ALA A 124 -19.20 -2.99 -0.22
CA ALA A 124 -19.72 -4.30 -0.63
C ALA A 124 -19.97 -4.41 -2.15
N ASP A 125 -20.33 -3.31 -2.79
CA ASP A 125 -20.53 -3.31 -4.25
C ASP A 125 -19.19 -3.31 -5.01
N ALA A 126 -18.17 -2.69 -4.44
CA ALA A 126 -16.82 -2.79 -4.94
C ALA A 126 -16.27 -4.21 -4.85
N ALA A 127 -16.57 -4.92 -3.76
CA ALA A 127 -16.16 -6.31 -3.60
C ALA A 127 -16.77 -7.23 -4.65
N LYS A 128 -18.08 -7.14 -4.85
CA LYS A 128 -18.78 -7.94 -5.87
C LYS A 128 -18.20 -7.82 -7.27
N LYS A 129 -17.55 -6.68 -7.54
CA LYS A 129 -16.87 -6.42 -8.81
C LYS A 129 -15.43 -6.93 -8.85
N THR A 130 -14.89 -7.37 -7.72
CA THR A 130 -13.53 -7.89 -7.62
C THR A 130 -13.57 -9.41 -7.75
N ILE A 131 -12.97 -9.92 -8.81
CA ILE A 131 -12.80 -11.36 -9.04
C ILE A 131 -11.62 -11.82 -8.19
N VAL A 132 -11.78 -12.96 -7.53
CA VAL A 132 -10.75 -13.60 -6.72
C VAL A 132 -10.44 -14.96 -7.32
N GLU A 133 -9.20 -15.14 -7.76
CA GLU A 133 -8.69 -16.44 -8.18
C GLU A 133 -7.70 -16.95 -7.13
N THR A 134 -7.90 -18.19 -6.66
CA THR A 134 -7.09 -18.74 -5.57
C THR A 134 -6.59 -20.14 -5.86
N THR A 135 -5.40 -20.42 -5.33
CA THR A 135 -4.84 -21.76 -5.16
C THR A 135 -4.51 -21.97 -3.67
N SER A 136 -3.90 -23.11 -3.34
CA SER A 136 -3.46 -23.37 -1.96
C SER A 136 -2.38 -22.40 -1.45
N ARG A 137 -1.65 -21.72 -2.33
CA ARG A 137 -0.51 -20.86 -1.98
C ARG A 137 -0.49 -19.50 -2.66
N TYR A 138 -1.49 -19.21 -3.46
CA TYR A 138 -1.51 -18.00 -4.28
C TYR A 138 -2.94 -17.49 -4.41
N PHE A 139 -3.09 -16.19 -4.47
CA PHE A 139 -4.31 -15.54 -4.94
C PHE A 139 -4.00 -14.36 -5.85
N GLU A 140 -4.95 -14.07 -6.70
CA GLU A 140 -4.97 -12.91 -7.55
C GLU A 140 -6.33 -12.23 -7.48
N LEU A 141 -6.32 -10.93 -7.39
CA LEU A 141 -7.49 -10.08 -7.44
C LEU A 141 -7.51 -9.37 -8.78
N SER A 142 -8.62 -9.38 -9.47
CA SER A 142 -8.79 -8.62 -10.70
C SER A 142 -10.09 -7.84 -10.72
N ARG A 143 -10.06 -6.65 -11.35
CA ARG A 143 -11.23 -5.77 -11.48
C ARG A 143 -11.14 -4.92 -12.73
N LYS A 144 -12.25 -4.89 -13.49
CA LYS A 144 -12.34 -4.06 -14.69
C LYS A 144 -12.47 -2.58 -14.36
N LEU A 145 -11.72 -1.77 -15.10
CA LEU A 145 -11.83 -0.30 -15.13
C LEU A 145 -12.87 0.13 -16.16
N THR A 146 -13.36 1.35 -16.05
CA THR A 146 -14.31 1.92 -17.03
C THR A 146 -13.74 2.04 -18.44
N CYS A 147 -12.43 2.18 -18.56
CA CYS A 147 -11.73 2.17 -19.85
C CYS A 147 -11.63 0.79 -20.51
N GLY A 148 -12.16 -0.28 -19.90
CA GLY A 148 -12.14 -1.64 -20.41
C GLY A 148 -10.89 -2.46 -20.05
N LYS A 149 -9.85 -1.83 -19.49
CA LYS A 149 -8.67 -2.50 -18.95
C LYS A 149 -8.98 -3.19 -17.62
N THR A 150 -8.08 -4.05 -17.18
CA THR A 150 -8.21 -4.79 -15.91
C THR A 150 -7.08 -4.40 -14.96
N MET A 151 -7.43 -3.97 -13.76
CA MET A 151 -6.50 -3.83 -12.65
C MET A 151 -6.31 -5.21 -12.01
N VAL A 152 -5.05 -5.59 -11.79
CA VAL A 152 -4.67 -6.85 -11.14
C VAL A 152 -3.83 -6.54 -9.91
N VAL A 153 -4.08 -7.29 -8.82
CA VAL A 153 -3.27 -7.27 -7.59
C VAL A 153 -2.96 -8.72 -7.20
N GLN A 154 -1.70 -9.05 -7.12
CA GLN A 154 -1.21 -10.39 -6.78
C GLN A 154 -0.96 -10.57 -5.29
N CYS A 155 -0.80 -11.81 -4.86
CA CYS A 155 -0.64 -12.17 -3.45
C CYS A 155 0.64 -11.61 -2.78
N ASP A 156 1.62 -11.18 -3.55
CA ASP A 156 2.83 -10.49 -3.09
C ASP A 156 2.68 -8.95 -3.06
N GLY A 157 1.50 -8.44 -3.42
CA GLY A 157 1.21 -7.01 -3.51
C GLY A 157 1.63 -6.37 -4.84
N PHE A 158 2.22 -7.12 -5.76
CA PHE A 158 2.48 -6.61 -7.10
C PHE A 158 1.16 -6.26 -7.79
N ASN A 159 1.12 -5.11 -8.46
CA ASN A 159 -0.07 -4.65 -9.18
C ASN A 159 0.27 -4.10 -10.56
N TYR A 160 -0.63 -4.32 -11.49
CA TYR A 160 -0.50 -3.84 -12.88
C TYR A 160 -1.88 -3.65 -13.53
N ILE A 161 -1.88 -3.02 -14.69
CA ILE A 161 -3.07 -2.83 -15.53
C ILE A 161 -2.78 -3.48 -16.88
N GLU A 162 -3.66 -4.38 -17.32
CA GLU A 162 -3.65 -5.01 -18.63
C GLU A 162 -4.83 -4.61 -19.52
#